data_bcfbe36db4a693138147ef875cb12ad9
#
_entry.id   bcfbe36db4a693138147ef875cb12ad9
#
_cell.length_a   1.000
_cell.length_b   1.000
_cell.length_c   1.000
_cell.angle_alpha   90.00
_cell.angle_beta   90.00
_cell.angle_gamma   90.00
#
_symmetry.space_group_name_H-M   'P 1'
#
loop_
_entity.id
_entity.type
_entity.pdbx_description
1 polymer ?
#
loop_
_entity_poly.entity_id
_entity_poly.type
_entity_poly.pdbx_seq_one_letter_code
_entity_poly.pdbx_strand_id
1 'polypeptide(L)'
;MNTTQALHYDVVIMGAGFAGLCQARHLMLNIPNIRVALIDPRPENRPDTDLKIGESTVEIAALLICKELGLHDYMIENHPPKAGLNFHWPKNPAETDSIDDYYHVWINRQPPIPTFQINRAKFERDLLKMNKEMGAIFYNGRVVDVDLTEGDQLKTVTVKLEDTTIEITAKHIVDAAGRRFIIGKKTDNLIFGSDQLLGVNNGSAWVRIKDVDRTIFHSGYHPAGTTVSHYYATNHYFGPGHWLWMIPIDRDSKELSLGVIHHHDVIPSATINTQEKFTAFLKANHTVLYKLLQSSELVDFHYLPRVAHKSKVMFSPDNWYVVGDAACIFDAFYSLGTTMIAIAVESITEIVRAKLANEANAEEKRAVYNDFNLAFTDSVNTFMQEHQKQLGHASIMSWRIYFEYMWWFGVLVPMYIGKWHLDPAFLKQFTGPFRTFLNGLFVDVYQDSNQLVERGVNMGLMDAIRADQLIGSYYTFKHFEDFLENSKLEPQRCNIFTGMKNTFFYVAIWYAMFQWKGFGWRGLLKPRNLANFSYLLAQSGLSALGEMRHNFLTRSLPDNSEIEEMRQEFKEYRYQGKLQPWIAELS
;
A
#
# COMPACT_ATOMS: atom_id res chain seq x y z
N MET A 1 -45.20 -24.74 -9.22
CA MET A 1 -44.28 -23.68 -9.61
C MET A 1 -43.71 -23.07 -8.32
N ASN A 2 -42.52 -23.48 -7.93
CA ASN A 2 -41.84 -22.86 -6.79
C ASN A 2 -41.43 -21.44 -7.25
N THR A 3 -42.12 -20.44 -6.73
CA THR A 3 -41.67 -19.06 -6.83
C THR A 3 -40.35 -18.96 -6.05
N THR A 4 -39.23 -19.08 -6.75
CA THR A 4 -37.92 -18.77 -6.20
C THR A 4 -37.97 -17.31 -5.78
N GLN A 5 -37.96 -17.06 -4.47
CA GLN A 5 -37.96 -15.71 -3.92
C GLN A 5 -36.70 -15.04 -4.47
N ALA A 6 -36.87 -13.98 -5.26
CA ALA A 6 -35.76 -13.28 -5.89
C ALA A 6 -34.81 -12.76 -4.79
N LEU A 7 -33.59 -13.28 -4.76
CA LEU A 7 -32.56 -12.87 -3.81
C LEU A 7 -32.09 -11.47 -4.21
N HIS A 8 -32.51 -10.47 -3.44
CA HIS A 8 -32.25 -9.06 -3.75
C HIS A 8 -31.46 -8.38 -2.65
N TYR A 9 -30.40 -7.68 -3.02
CA TYR A 9 -29.51 -6.94 -2.13
C TYR A 9 -29.30 -5.50 -2.61
N ASP A 10 -28.83 -4.64 -1.71
CA ASP A 10 -28.38 -3.31 -2.12
C ASP A 10 -27.01 -3.40 -2.78
N VAL A 11 -26.10 -4.22 -2.22
CA VAL A 11 -24.77 -4.45 -2.76
C VAL A 11 -24.45 -5.96 -2.81
N VAL A 12 -23.94 -6.42 -3.95
CA VAL A 12 -23.31 -7.74 -4.09
C VAL A 12 -21.81 -7.55 -4.32
N ILE A 13 -21.01 -8.23 -3.50
CA ILE A 13 -19.54 -8.23 -3.57
C ILE A 13 -19.06 -9.58 -4.05
N MET A 14 -18.42 -9.63 -5.20
CA MET A 14 -17.83 -10.81 -5.80
C MET A 14 -16.38 -10.96 -5.32
N GLY A 15 -16.13 -11.91 -4.42
CA GLY A 15 -14.86 -12.15 -3.73
C GLY A 15 -14.90 -11.77 -2.26
N ALA A 16 -14.61 -12.74 -1.40
CA ALA A 16 -14.44 -12.57 0.06
C ALA A 16 -12.96 -12.67 0.46
N GLY A 17 -12.07 -11.99 -0.30
CA GLY A 17 -10.71 -11.67 0.10
C GLY A 17 -10.65 -10.36 0.87
N PHE A 18 -9.44 -9.90 1.17
CA PHE A 18 -9.20 -8.66 1.95
C PHE A 18 -10.05 -7.47 1.48
N ALA A 19 -9.99 -7.14 0.19
CA ALA A 19 -10.71 -5.99 -0.35
C ALA A 19 -12.24 -6.15 -0.21
N GLY A 20 -12.79 -7.30 -0.56
CA GLY A 20 -14.24 -7.54 -0.48
C GLY A 20 -14.77 -7.56 0.95
N LEU A 21 -14.01 -8.12 1.88
CA LEU A 21 -14.39 -8.17 3.29
C LEU A 21 -14.30 -6.80 3.96
N CYS A 22 -13.25 -6.02 3.66
CA CYS A 22 -13.14 -4.63 4.12
C CYS A 22 -14.27 -3.78 3.55
N GLN A 23 -14.60 -3.94 2.26
CA GLN A 23 -15.71 -3.23 1.62
C GLN A 23 -17.06 -3.56 2.27
N ALA A 24 -17.33 -4.85 2.52
CA ALA A 24 -18.58 -5.27 3.16
C ALA A 24 -18.73 -4.65 4.55
N ARG A 25 -17.67 -4.73 5.37
CA ARG A 25 -17.70 -4.18 6.73
C ARG A 25 -17.86 -2.66 6.71
N HIS A 26 -17.13 -1.97 5.86
CA HIS A 26 -17.20 -0.51 5.77
C HIS A 26 -18.58 -0.02 5.32
N LEU A 27 -19.22 -0.72 4.35
CA LEU A 27 -20.59 -0.44 3.94
C LEU A 27 -21.57 -0.58 5.13
N MET A 28 -21.50 -1.69 5.86
CA MET A 28 -22.41 -1.97 6.98
C MET A 28 -22.21 -1.03 8.17
N LEU A 29 -21.00 -0.55 8.40
CA LEU A 29 -20.72 0.44 9.46
C LEU A 29 -21.25 1.84 9.11
N ASN A 30 -21.28 2.20 7.83
CA ASN A 30 -21.56 3.58 7.40
C ASN A 30 -22.94 3.78 6.75
N ILE A 31 -23.66 2.70 6.41
CA ILE A 31 -24.96 2.79 5.77
C ILE A 31 -25.97 1.94 6.57
N PRO A 32 -26.87 2.58 7.33
CA PRO A 32 -27.86 1.86 8.14
C PRO A 32 -28.73 0.92 7.31
N ASN A 33 -28.94 -0.30 7.82
CA ASN A 33 -29.82 -1.33 7.24
C ASN A 33 -29.45 -1.77 5.80
N ILE A 34 -28.24 -1.52 5.34
CA ILE A 34 -27.78 -1.96 4.02
C ILE A 34 -27.74 -3.50 3.95
N ARG A 35 -28.24 -4.06 2.86
CA ARG A 35 -28.21 -5.50 2.62
C ARG A 35 -27.04 -5.84 1.73
N VAL A 36 -26.04 -6.54 2.28
CA VAL A 36 -24.80 -6.92 1.59
C VAL A 36 -24.72 -8.42 1.43
N ALA A 37 -24.43 -8.89 0.21
CA ALA A 37 -24.08 -10.26 -0.06
C ALA A 37 -22.61 -10.37 -0.52
N LEU A 38 -21.92 -11.38 -0.01
CA LEU A 38 -20.56 -11.78 -0.38
C LEU A 38 -20.60 -13.13 -1.09
N ILE A 39 -19.84 -13.27 -2.18
CA ILE A 39 -19.77 -14.51 -2.96
C ILE A 39 -18.31 -14.91 -3.12
N ASP A 40 -17.92 -16.11 -2.65
CA ASP A 40 -16.57 -16.64 -2.85
C ASP A 40 -16.61 -18.18 -2.94
N PRO A 41 -15.85 -18.78 -3.86
CA PRO A 41 -15.81 -20.25 -3.98
C PRO A 41 -15.05 -20.95 -2.85
N ARG A 42 -14.28 -20.20 -2.05
CA ARG A 42 -13.56 -20.75 -0.91
C ARG A 42 -14.50 -20.92 0.29
N PRO A 43 -14.33 -21.98 1.09
CA PRO A 43 -15.19 -22.24 2.25
C PRO A 43 -15.00 -21.17 3.34
N GLU A 44 -15.99 -21.03 4.23
CA GLU A 44 -15.93 -20.12 5.37
C GLU A 44 -14.75 -20.44 6.30
N ASN A 45 -14.61 -21.72 6.64
CA ASN A 45 -13.57 -22.23 7.52
C ASN A 45 -12.29 -22.54 6.74
N ARG A 46 -11.64 -21.49 6.22
CA ARG A 46 -10.36 -21.61 5.53
C ARG A 46 -9.26 -22.01 6.52
N PRO A 47 -8.37 -22.92 6.16
CA PRO A 47 -7.19 -23.20 6.97
C PRO A 47 -6.26 -21.99 7.00
N ASP A 48 -5.46 -21.83 8.06
CA ASP A 48 -4.47 -20.76 8.17
C ASP A 48 -3.36 -20.87 7.11
N THR A 49 -3.30 -22.00 6.42
CA THR A 49 -2.40 -22.28 5.30
C THR A 49 -2.94 -21.83 3.93
N ASP A 50 -4.18 -21.32 3.82
CA ASP A 50 -4.70 -20.70 2.58
C ASP A 50 -4.08 -19.29 2.41
N LEU A 51 -2.77 -19.23 2.30
CA LEU A 51 -1.96 -18.03 2.36
C LEU A 51 -1.98 -17.28 1.03
N LYS A 52 -2.05 -15.96 1.12
CA LYS A 52 -1.96 -15.02 0.00
C LYS A 52 -0.95 -13.93 0.29
N ILE A 53 -0.34 -13.40 -0.75
CA ILE A 53 0.52 -12.21 -0.62
C ILE A 53 -0.29 -10.95 -0.29
N GLY A 54 0.41 -9.90 0.17
CA GLY A 54 -0.19 -8.67 0.68
C GLY A 54 -0.33 -8.71 2.21
N GLU A 55 0.70 -9.24 2.86
CA GLU A 55 0.75 -9.47 4.30
C GLU A 55 1.24 -8.27 5.10
N SER A 56 1.68 -7.22 4.44
CA SER A 56 2.21 -6.02 5.11
C SER A 56 1.29 -4.83 4.92
N THR A 57 0.98 -4.11 6.00
CA THR A 57 0.27 -2.83 5.96
C THR A 57 1.23 -1.65 6.06
N VAL A 58 0.80 -0.51 5.56
CA VAL A 58 1.37 0.81 5.81
C VAL A 58 0.29 1.72 6.40
N GLU A 59 0.63 2.94 6.77
CA GLU A 59 -0.17 3.83 7.60
C GLU A 59 -1.64 3.93 7.16
N ILE A 60 -1.92 4.18 5.88
CA ILE A 60 -3.29 4.34 5.36
C ILE A 60 -4.10 3.04 5.48
N ALA A 61 -3.49 1.90 5.13
CA ALA A 61 -4.16 0.62 5.26
C ALA A 61 -4.43 0.25 6.72
N ALA A 62 -3.48 0.57 7.61
CA ALA A 62 -3.65 0.34 9.03
C ALA A 62 -4.73 1.25 9.63
N LEU A 63 -4.82 2.51 9.21
CA LEU A 63 -5.90 3.41 9.59
C LEU A 63 -7.27 2.90 9.12
N LEU A 64 -7.37 2.39 7.89
CA LEU A 64 -8.61 1.73 7.45
C LEU A 64 -8.98 0.62 8.42
N ILE A 65 -8.08 -0.34 8.66
CA ILE A 65 -8.37 -1.53 9.46
C ILE A 65 -8.69 -1.15 10.91
N CYS A 66 -7.80 -0.41 11.56
CA CYS A 66 -7.91 -0.14 13.00
C CYS A 66 -9.01 0.87 13.31
N LYS A 67 -9.08 1.98 12.56
CA LYS A 67 -10.00 3.09 12.84
C LYS A 67 -11.31 2.95 12.10
N GLU A 68 -11.28 2.88 10.77
CA GLU A 68 -12.51 2.94 9.98
C GLU A 68 -13.33 1.64 10.05
N LEU A 69 -12.65 0.50 10.19
CA LEU A 69 -13.33 -0.80 10.39
C LEU A 69 -13.49 -1.21 11.85
N GLY A 70 -12.94 -0.43 12.81
CA GLY A 70 -13.05 -0.71 14.25
C GLY A 70 -12.36 -2.01 14.67
N LEU A 71 -11.20 -2.35 14.07
CA LEU A 71 -10.52 -3.62 14.31
C LEU A 71 -9.18 -3.47 15.05
N HIS A 72 -8.98 -2.35 15.77
CA HIS A 72 -7.72 -2.07 16.46
C HIS A 72 -7.34 -3.17 17.45
N ASP A 73 -8.23 -3.51 18.39
CA ASP A 73 -7.99 -4.54 19.42
C ASP A 73 -7.73 -5.90 18.78
N TYR A 74 -8.55 -6.25 17.77
CA TYR A 74 -8.36 -7.48 17.02
C TYR A 74 -6.95 -7.56 16.40
N MET A 75 -6.47 -6.48 15.81
CA MET A 75 -5.13 -6.44 15.20
C MET A 75 -4.03 -6.60 16.24
N ILE A 76 -4.15 -5.91 17.37
CA ILE A 76 -3.21 -6.01 18.49
C ILE A 76 -3.13 -7.44 19.04
N GLU A 77 -4.27 -8.11 19.17
CA GLU A 77 -4.34 -9.45 19.75
C GLU A 77 -3.87 -10.54 18.79
N ASN A 78 -4.09 -10.37 17.49
CA ASN A 78 -4.01 -11.46 16.53
C ASN A 78 -2.88 -11.35 15.50
N HIS A 79 -2.30 -10.17 15.30
CA HIS A 79 -1.31 -9.95 14.26
C HIS A 79 -0.03 -9.30 14.78
N PRO A 80 1.14 -9.64 14.22
CA PRO A 80 2.39 -9.04 14.62
C PRO A 80 2.44 -7.56 14.24
N PRO A 81 2.91 -6.68 15.15
CA PRO A 81 3.20 -5.31 14.81
C PRO A 81 4.35 -5.25 13.81
N LYS A 82 4.31 -4.24 12.96
CA LYS A 82 5.37 -3.97 11.99
C LYS A 82 6.27 -2.85 12.48
N ALA A 83 7.56 -3.12 12.56
CA ALA A 83 8.58 -2.16 12.97
C ALA A 83 9.14 -1.36 11.77
N GLY A 84 8.27 -0.86 10.90
CA GLY A 84 8.65 -0.05 9.75
C GLY A 84 9.09 -0.82 8.51
N LEU A 85 9.72 -0.12 7.58
CA LEU A 85 10.30 -0.62 6.34
C LEU A 85 11.82 -0.48 6.39
N ASN A 86 12.53 -1.55 6.06
CA ASN A 86 13.98 -1.59 5.99
C ASN A 86 14.44 -1.96 4.59
N PHE A 87 15.55 -1.37 4.17
CA PHE A 87 16.08 -1.51 2.82
C PHE A 87 17.54 -1.92 2.90
N HIS A 88 17.91 -3.01 2.20
CA HIS A 88 19.19 -3.67 2.31
C HIS A 88 19.81 -3.89 0.93
N TRP A 89 21.03 -3.39 0.72
CA TRP A 89 21.82 -3.61 -0.47
C TRP A 89 23.12 -4.32 -0.13
N PRO A 90 23.54 -5.35 -0.86
CA PRO A 90 24.85 -5.96 -0.65
C PRO A 90 25.98 -4.92 -0.74
N LYS A 91 26.90 -4.92 0.22
CA LYS A 91 28.13 -4.13 0.16
C LYS A 91 29.04 -4.63 -0.96
N ASN A 92 29.11 -5.95 -1.10
CA ASN A 92 29.74 -6.66 -2.20
C ASN A 92 28.77 -7.75 -2.69
N PRO A 93 28.31 -7.73 -3.96
CA PRO A 93 27.40 -8.74 -4.49
C PRO A 93 27.92 -10.20 -4.40
N ALA A 94 29.23 -10.41 -4.29
CA ALA A 94 29.82 -11.73 -4.12
C ALA A 94 29.84 -12.22 -2.66
N GLU A 95 29.54 -11.36 -1.70
CA GLU A 95 29.61 -11.62 -0.27
C GLU A 95 28.27 -11.22 0.36
N THR A 96 27.37 -12.20 0.54
CA THR A 96 26.01 -11.98 1.06
C THR A 96 25.62 -13.04 2.10
N ASP A 97 26.63 -13.51 2.85
CA ASP A 97 26.50 -14.63 3.79
C ASP A 97 25.88 -14.27 5.12
N SER A 98 25.96 -13.00 5.50
CA SER A 98 25.48 -12.43 6.75
C SER A 98 24.65 -11.18 6.47
N ILE A 99 23.77 -10.83 7.40
CA ILE A 99 23.04 -9.54 7.36
C ILE A 99 24.01 -8.35 7.45
N ASP A 100 25.17 -8.52 8.08
CA ASP A 100 26.20 -7.48 8.19
C ASP A 100 26.94 -7.20 6.86
N ASP A 101 26.77 -8.05 5.84
CA ASP A 101 27.33 -7.84 4.50
C ASP A 101 26.52 -6.82 3.68
N TYR A 102 25.44 -6.27 4.27
CA TYR A 102 24.55 -5.32 3.60
C TYR A 102 24.72 -3.90 4.13
N TYR A 103 24.48 -2.94 3.26
CA TYR A 103 24.11 -1.60 3.67
C TYR A 103 22.67 -1.62 4.17
N HIS A 104 22.41 -0.97 5.30
CA HIS A 104 21.09 -0.84 5.88
C HIS A 104 20.61 0.59 5.79
N VAL A 105 19.41 0.80 5.26
CA VAL A 105 18.75 2.10 5.19
C VAL A 105 17.43 2.03 5.94
N TRP A 106 17.27 2.90 6.92
CA TRP A 106 16.13 3.01 7.80
C TRP A 106 15.42 4.34 7.52
N ILE A 107 14.44 4.32 6.63
CA ILE A 107 13.68 5.52 6.30
C ILE A 107 12.68 5.83 7.41
N ASN A 108 12.02 4.79 7.92
CA ASN A 108 11.00 4.90 8.95
C ASN A 108 11.35 3.99 10.13
N ARG A 109 11.96 4.56 11.16
CA ARG A 109 12.34 3.82 12.37
C ARG A 109 11.15 3.46 13.24
N GLN A 110 10.17 4.36 13.30
CA GLN A 110 8.97 4.24 14.12
C GLN A 110 7.84 4.96 13.42
N PRO A 111 7.02 4.26 12.61
CA PRO A 111 5.89 4.91 11.96
C PRO A 111 5.02 5.55 13.05
N PRO A 112 4.63 6.82 12.89
CA PRO A 112 3.78 7.53 13.86
C PRO A 112 2.39 6.91 13.98
N ILE A 113 2.02 6.08 13.02
CA ILE A 113 0.78 5.34 12.94
C ILE A 113 1.09 3.85 13.03
N PRO A 114 0.30 3.11 13.79
CA PRO A 114 0.37 1.67 13.91
C PRO A 114 0.32 0.95 12.56
N THR A 115 1.25 0.05 12.33
CA THR A 115 1.26 -0.83 11.18
C THR A 115 1.46 -2.27 11.60
N PHE A 116 0.95 -3.21 10.81
CA PHE A 116 0.92 -4.63 11.15
C PHE A 116 1.41 -5.48 9.98
N GLN A 117 1.95 -6.64 10.31
CA GLN A 117 2.06 -7.76 9.38
C GLN A 117 0.82 -8.65 9.56
N ILE A 118 0.30 -9.22 8.50
CA ILE A 118 -1.00 -9.90 8.53
C ILE A 118 -0.86 -11.32 7.99
N ASN A 119 -1.20 -12.33 8.81
CA ASN A 119 -1.59 -13.62 8.24
C ASN A 119 -2.94 -13.44 7.53
N ARG A 120 -2.90 -13.40 6.21
CA ARG A 120 -4.05 -13.10 5.37
C ARG A 120 -5.16 -14.15 5.47
N ALA A 121 -4.80 -15.42 5.64
CA ALA A 121 -5.78 -16.50 5.77
C ALA A 121 -6.59 -16.35 7.05
N LYS A 122 -5.89 -16.13 8.18
CA LYS A 122 -6.52 -15.87 9.48
C LYS A 122 -7.39 -14.62 9.45
N PHE A 123 -6.84 -13.51 8.98
CA PHE A 123 -7.56 -12.23 8.93
C PHE A 123 -8.83 -12.31 8.07
N GLU A 124 -8.74 -12.90 6.88
CA GLU A 124 -9.89 -13.03 5.96
C GLU A 124 -10.98 -13.95 6.53
N ARG A 125 -10.62 -15.05 7.19
CA ARG A 125 -11.56 -15.94 7.86
C ARG A 125 -12.28 -15.24 9.02
N ASP A 126 -11.52 -14.61 9.89
CA ASP A 126 -12.05 -13.96 11.09
C ASP A 126 -12.93 -12.76 10.71
N LEU A 127 -12.52 -11.96 9.72
CA LEU A 127 -13.31 -10.82 9.23
C LEU A 127 -14.60 -11.27 8.52
N LEU A 128 -14.58 -12.39 7.80
CA LEU A 128 -15.81 -12.97 7.23
C LEU A 128 -16.80 -13.34 8.34
N LYS A 129 -16.33 -13.98 9.40
CA LYS A 129 -17.17 -14.33 10.56
C LYS A 129 -17.78 -13.06 11.19
N MET A 130 -16.96 -12.05 11.48
CA MET A 130 -17.44 -10.78 12.06
C MET A 130 -18.45 -10.08 11.13
N ASN A 131 -18.25 -10.10 9.83
CA ASN A 131 -19.18 -9.50 8.88
C ASN A 131 -20.51 -10.24 8.82
N LYS A 132 -20.52 -11.55 8.94
CA LYS A 132 -21.76 -12.35 9.06
C LYS A 132 -22.52 -12.03 10.35
N GLU A 133 -21.81 -11.86 11.46
CA GLU A 133 -22.40 -11.43 12.74
C GLU A 133 -23.04 -10.04 12.64
N MET A 134 -22.53 -9.16 11.77
CA MET A 134 -23.14 -7.86 11.45
C MET A 134 -24.31 -7.95 10.46
N GLY A 135 -24.60 -9.12 9.87
CA GLY A 135 -25.72 -9.33 8.95
C GLY A 135 -25.36 -9.49 7.48
N ALA A 136 -24.08 -9.57 7.10
CA ALA A 136 -23.69 -9.93 5.74
C ALA A 136 -24.11 -11.37 5.40
N ILE A 137 -24.63 -11.58 4.22
CA ILE A 137 -24.98 -12.92 3.72
C ILE A 137 -23.81 -13.44 2.88
N PHE A 138 -23.33 -14.63 3.19
CA PHE A 138 -22.25 -15.28 2.45
C PHE A 138 -22.77 -16.45 1.62
N TYR A 139 -22.42 -16.45 0.34
CA TYR A 139 -22.67 -17.54 -0.59
C TYR A 139 -21.35 -18.24 -0.93
N ASN A 140 -21.21 -19.49 -0.50
CA ASN A 140 -20.07 -20.30 -0.89
C ASN A 140 -20.31 -20.83 -2.31
N GLY A 141 -19.88 -20.06 -3.29
CA GLY A 141 -20.14 -20.33 -4.70
C GLY A 141 -19.25 -19.56 -5.65
N ARG A 142 -19.30 -19.95 -6.90
CA ARG A 142 -18.53 -19.32 -7.97
C ARG A 142 -19.44 -18.47 -8.83
N VAL A 143 -19.10 -17.19 -8.98
CA VAL A 143 -19.71 -16.34 -10.00
C VAL A 143 -19.36 -16.90 -11.38
N VAL A 144 -20.39 -17.20 -12.18
CA VAL A 144 -20.26 -17.74 -13.54
C VAL A 144 -20.65 -16.72 -14.61
N ASP A 145 -21.55 -15.80 -14.28
CA ASP A 145 -21.90 -14.66 -15.14
C ASP A 145 -22.36 -13.46 -14.32
N VAL A 146 -22.28 -12.27 -14.93
CA VAL A 146 -22.77 -11.00 -14.39
C VAL A 146 -23.48 -10.24 -15.50
N ASP A 147 -24.73 -9.85 -15.30
CA ASP A 147 -25.43 -8.91 -16.16
C ASP A 147 -25.27 -7.49 -15.61
N LEU A 148 -24.55 -6.64 -16.34
CA LEU A 148 -24.23 -5.26 -16.02
C LEU A 148 -25.15 -4.30 -16.80
N THR A 149 -26.45 -4.37 -16.52
CA THR A 149 -27.43 -3.45 -17.08
C THR A 149 -27.04 -1.98 -16.87
N GLU A 150 -27.40 -1.11 -17.80
CA GLU A 150 -27.04 0.31 -17.75
C GLU A 150 -27.76 1.07 -16.62
N GLY A 151 -27.10 2.11 -16.14
CA GLY A 151 -27.64 3.05 -15.16
C GLY A 151 -28.05 2.40 -13.84
N ASP A 152 -29.19 2.84 -13.29
CA ASP A 152 -29.68 2.43 -11.95
C ASP A 152 -30.54 1.15 -11.98
N GLN A 153 -30.64 0.46 -13.11
CA GLN A 153 -31.34 -0.81 -13.21
C GLN A 153 -30.63 -1.88 -12.36
N LEU A 154 -31.44 -2.87 -11.88
CA LEU A 154 -30.89 -3.98 -11.12
C LEU A 154 -29.93 -4.81 -11.97
N LYS A 155 -28.78 -5.14 -11.40
CA LYS A 155 -27.78 -6.03 -11.96
C LYS A 155 -28.05 -7.44 -11.48
N THR A 156 -27.70 -8.45 -12.29
CA THR A 156 -27.86 -9.86 -11.93
C THR A 156 -26.51 -10.55 -11.88
N VAL A 157 -26.26 -11.29 -10.79
CA VAL A 157 -25.09 -12.15 -10.62
C VAL A 157 -25.55 -13.59 -10.61
N THR A 158 -25.09 -14.39 -11.56
CA THR A 158 -25.34 -15.83 -11.62
C THR A 158 -24.24 -16.56 -10.85
N VAL A 159 -24.66 -17.32 -9.83
CA VAL A 159 -23.76 -18.00 -8.89
C VAL A 159 -23.99 -19.50 -8.96
N LYS A 160 -22.93 -20.25 -9.28
CA LYS A 160 -22.92 -21.71 -9.16
C LYS A 160 -22.54 -22.10 -7.74
N LEU A 161 -23.49 -22.64 -6.99
CA LEU A 161 -23.27 -23.33 -5.71
C LEU A 161 -22.89 -24.79 -5.97
N GLU A 162 -22.76 -25.60 -4.91
CA GLU A 162 -22.38 -27.01 -5.03
C GLU A 162 -23.37 -27.78 -5.92
N ASP A 163 -24.66 -27.73 -5.60
CA ASP A 163 -25.71 -28.53 -6.25
C ASP A 163 -26.64 -27.73 -7.16
N THR A 164 -26.56 -26.43 -7.18
CA THR A 164 -27.51 -25.59 -7.91
C THR A 164 -26.86 -24.29 -8.41
N THR A 165 -27.57 -23.66 -9.34
CA THR A 165 -27.22 -22.31 -9.80
C THR A 165 -28.35 -21.37 -9.39
N ILE A 166 -27.99 -20.24 -8.82
CA ILE A 166 -28.92 -19.20 -8.37
C ILE A 166 -28.61 -17.87 -9.05
N GLU A 167 -29.62 -17.01 -9.12
CA GLU A 167 -29.49 -15.63 -9.56
C GLU A 167 -29.71 -14.70 -8.35
N ILE A 168 -28.81 -13.74 -8.20
CA ILE A 168 -28.84 -12.72 -7.16
C ILE A 168 -28.90 -11.37 -7.84
N THR A 169 -29.84 -10.53 -7.46
CA THR A 169 -29.97 -9.18 -8.01
C THR A 169 -29.49 -8.14 -7.01
N ALA A 170 -28.89 -7.05 -7.50
CA ALA A 170 -28.45 -5.94 -6.68
C ALA A 170 -28.51 -4.61 -7.42
N LYS A 171 -28.59 -3.50 -6.65
CA LYS A 171 -28.44 -2.15 -7.18
C LYS A 171 -26.98 -1.85 -7.54
N HIS A 172 -26.04 -2.34 -6.74
CA HIS A 172 -24.62 -2.12 -6.87
C HIS A 172 -23.84 -3.45 -6.86
N ILE A 173 -22.83 -3.55 -7.72
CA ILE A 173 -21.95 -4.74 -7.79
C ILE A 173 -20.50 -4.30 -7.61
N VAL A 174 -19.77 -5.00 -6.72
CA VAL A 174 -18.34 -4.79 -6.49
C VAL A 174 -17.57 -6.04 -6.93
N ASP A 175 -16.63 -5.90 -7.86
CA ASP A 175 -15.66 -6.95 -8.20
C ASP A 175 -14.43 -6.80 -7.29
N ALA A 176 -14.33 -7.67 -6.30
CA ALA A 176 -13.21 -7.87 -5.40
C ALA A 176 -12.62 -9.29 -5.56
N ALA A 177 -12.89 -9.95 -6.71
CA ALA A 177 -12.50 -11.34 -6.97
C ALA A 177 -11.02 -11.49 -7.36
N GLY A 178 -10.23 -10.43 -7.18
CA GLY A 178 -8.82 -10.41 -7.48
C GLY A 178 -8.55 -10.70 -8.96
N ARG A 179 -7.52 -11.46 -9.24
CA ARG A 179 -7.07 -11.74 -10.62
C ARG A 179 -8.02 -12.62 -11.47
N ARG A 180 -9.21 -12.89 -10.98
CA ARG A 180 -10.28 -13.44 -11.83
C ARG A 180 -10.83 -12.42 -12.80
N PHE A 181 -10.79 -11.11 -12.44
CA PHE A 181 -11.19 -10.00 -13.31
C PHE A 181 -12.59 -10.21 -13.89
N ILE A 182 -13.61 -10.44 -13.04
CA ILE A 182 -14.95 -10.80 -13.50
C ILE A 182 -15.52 -9.66 -14.37
N ILE A 183 -15.61 -8.46 -13.80
CA ILE A 183 -16.06 -7.26 -14.53
C ILE A 183 -15.01 -6.86 -15.56
N GLY A 184 -13.73 -6.87 -15.20
CA GLY A 184 -12.64 -6.45 -16.07
C GLY A 184 -12.61 -7.17 -17.42
N LYS A 185 -12.87 -8.48 -17.44
CA LYS A 185 -12.96 -9.27 -18.67
C LYS A 185 -14.25 -9.02 -19.45
N LYS A 186 -15.36 -8.88 -18.74
CA LYS A 186 -16.68 -8.67 -19.39
C LYS A 186 -16.77 -7.32 -20.11
N THR A 187 -16.10 -6.32 -19.58
CA THR A 187 -16.16 -4.93 -20.08
C THR A 187 -14.91 -4.46 -20.83
N ASP A 188 -13.96 -5.36 -21.08
CA ASP A 188 -12.63 -5.00 -21.65
C ASP A 188 -11.94 -3.86 -20.87
N ASN A 189 -12.04 -3.90 -19.54
CA ASN A 189 -11.62 -2.81 -18.65
C ASN A 189 -10.15 -2.92 -18.19
N LEU A 190 -9.35 -3.84 -18.74
CA LEU A 190 -8.00 -4.14 -18.24
C LEU A 190 -6.90 -3.65 -19.18
N ILE A 191 -5.83 -3.17 -18.59
CA ILE A 191 -4.58 -2.77 -19.24
C ILE A 191 -3.44 -3.62 -18.67
N PHE A 192 -2.70 -4.32 -19.55
CA PHE A 192 -1.56 -5.18 -19.20
C PHE A 192 -0.26 -4.79 -19.93
N GLY A 193 -0.33 -3.95 -20.95
CA GLY A 193 0.83 -3.60 -21.77
C GLY A 193 1.83 -2.75 -20.99
N SER A 194 3.10 -3.15 -20.96
CA SER A 194 4.16 -2.41 -20.28
C SER A 194 4.33 -0.98 -20.81
N ASP A 195 4.08 -0.76 -22.09
CA ASP A 195 4.04 0.57 -22.72
C ASP A 195 3.00 1.51 -22.10
N GLN A 196 1.86 0.95 -21.66
CA GLN A 196 0.79 1.69 -20.97
C GLN A 196 0.96 1.71 -19.44
N LEU A 197 1.94 0.95 -18.92
CA LEU A 197 2.28 0.83 -17.50
C LEU A 197 3.65 1.45 -17.18
N LEU A 198 4.07 2.47 -17.93
CA LEU A 198 5.33 3.20 -17.73
C LEU A 198 6.57 2.31 -17.73
N GLY A 199 6.58 1.25 -18.53
CA GLY A 199 7.68 0.30 -18.62
C GLY A 199 7.70 -0.79 -17.54
N VAL A 200 6.72 -0.83 -16.64
CA VAL A 200 6.64 -1.86 -15.59
C VAL A 200 6.28 -3.21 -16.21
N ASN A 201 7.24 -4.14 -16.14
CA ASN A 201 7.16 -5.49 -16.71
C ASN A 201 7.78 -6.49 -15.75
N ASN A 202 7.00 -6.98 -14.78
CA ASN A 202 7.49 -7.75 -13.65
C ASN A 202 6.69 -9.03 -13.40
N GLY A 203 7.38 -9.98 -12.75
CA GLY A 203 6.83 -11.21 -12.20
C GLY A 203 7.20 -11.35 -10.72
N SER A 204 6.65 -12.36 -10.07
CA SER A 204 6.88 -12.64 -8.66
C SER A 204 7.00 -14.14 -8.39
N ALA A 205 7.92 -14.51 -7.51
CA ALA A 205 8.01 -15.85 -6.93
C ALA A 205 8.11 -15.73 -5.41
N TRP A 206 7.43 -16.61 -4.67
CA TRP A 206 7.47 -16.56 -3.21
C TRP A 206 7.23 -17.91 -2.56
N VAL A 207 7.68 -18.01 -1.31
CA VAL A 207 7.50 -19.14 -0.41
C VAL A 207 6.95 -18.69 0.94
N ARG A 208 6.31 -19.64 1.65
CA ARG A 208 6.09 -19.55 3.08
C ARG A 208 7.00 -20.57 3.76
N ILE A 209 7.60 -20.16 4.86
CA ILE A 209 8.50 -21.00 5.66
C ILE A 209 8.12 -20.94 7.13
N LYS A 210 8.37 -22.04 7.84
CA LYS A 210 8.13 -22.20 9.28
C LYS A 210 9.43 -22.54 10.02
N ASP A 211 9.38 -22.48 11.34
CA ASP A 211 10.49 -22.80 12.24
C ASP A 211 11.76 -21.99 11.90
N VAL A 212 11.55 -20.71 11.64
CA VAL A 212 12.59 -19.79 11.20
C VAL A 212 13.64 -19.58 12.27
N ASP A 213 14.91 -19.79 11.93
CA ASP A 213 16.05 -19.39 12.77
C ASP A 213 16.24 -17.86 12.69
N ARG A 214 15.69 -17.16 13.67
CA ARG A 214 15.75 -15.69 13.74
C ARG A 214 17.16 -15.17 14.05
N THR A 215 18.05 -15.99 14.55
CA THR A 215 19.43 -15.57 14.87
C THR A 215 20.20 -15.13 13.63
N ILE A 216 19.83 -15.60 12.45
CA ILE A 216 20.38 -15.15 11.17
C ILE A 216 20.23 -13.63 10.97
N PHE A 217 19.20 -13.03 11.57
CA PHE A 217 18.94 -11.59 11.48
C PHE A 217 19.53 -10.77 12.62
N HIS A 218 20.30 -11.38 13.51
CA HIS A 218 21.05 -10.64 14.51
C HIS A 218 22.19 -9.90 13.83
N SER A 219 22.15 -8.59 13.89
CA SER A 219 23.18 -7.70 13.34
C SER A 219 23.83 -6.91 14.46
N GLY A 220 25.13 -6.68 14.33
CA GLY A 220 25.83 -5.70 15.17
C GLY A 220 25.44 -4.26 14.87
N TYR A 221 24.70 -4.01 13.78
CA TYR A 221 24.22 -2.70 13.39
C TYR A 221 22.83 -2.40 13.99
N HIS A 222 22.80 -1.57 15.00
CA HIS A 222 21.58 -1.04 15.58
C HIS A 222 21.53 0.49 15.38
N PRO A 223 20.68 1.00 14.49
CA PRO A 223 20.50 2.45 14.35
C PRO A 223 20.07 3.06 15.69
N ALA A 224 20.59 4.25 16.00
CA ALA A 224 20.23 4.94 17.23
C ALA A 224 18.70 5.08 17.36
N GLY A 225 18.16 4.67 18.51
CA GLY A 225 16.73 4.72 18.81
C GLY A 225 15.90 3.53 18.29
N THR A 226 16.51 2.49 17.71
CA THR A 226 15.80 1.24 17.39
C THR A 226 16.11 0.18 18.46
N THR A 227 15.06 -0.39 19.01
CA THR A 227 15.14 -1.51 19.98
C THR A 227 14.55 -2.80 19.41
N VAL A 228 14.15 -2.79 18.13
CA VAL A 228 13.45 -3.90 17.48
C VAL A 228 14.34 -4.51 16.41
N SER A 229 14.45 -5.83 16.40
CA SER A 229 15.19 -6.58 15.39
C SER A 229 14.70 -6.30 13.97
N HIS A 230 15.62 -6.41 13.02
CA HIS A 230 15.33 -6.47 11.59
C HIS A 230 14.23 -7.46 11.23
N TYR A 231 14.14 -8.58 11.95
CA TYR A 231 13.12 -9.60 11.71
C TYR A 231 11.69 -9.04 11.73
N TYR A 232 11.38 -8.13 12.65
CA TYR A 232 10.00 -7.62 12.84
C TYR A 232 9.62 -6.45 11.95
N ALA A 233 10.47 -6.05 11.01
CA ALA A 233 10.15 -5.08 9.97
C ALA A 233 9.74 -5.77 8.67
N THR A 234 9.19 -5.03 7.72
CA THR A 234 9.17 -5.47 6.33
C THR A 234 10.54 -5.19 5.74
N ASN A 235 11.33 -6.22 5.51
CA ASN A 235 12.67 -6.09 4.98
C ASN A 235 12.66 -6.23 3.45
N HIS A 236 13.40 -5.35 2.78
CA HIS A 236 13.57 -5.34 1.34
C HIS A 236 15.05 -5.55 1.01
N TYR A 237 15.37 -6.62 0.29
CA TYR A 237 16.73 -6.93 -0.17
C TYR A 237 16.82 -6.69 -1.66
N PHE A 238 17.80 -5.91 -2.09
CA PHE A 238 17.90 -5.41 -3.45
C PHE A 238 19.07 -6.01 -4.23
N GLY A 239 18.85 -6.13 -5.54
CA GLY A 239 19.87 -6.43 -6.52
C GLY A 239 19.47 -5.92 -7.91
N PRO A 240 20.31 -6.11 -8.93
CA PRO A 240 20.00 -5.68 -10.28
C PRO A 240 18.69 -6.31 -10.78
N GLY A 241 17.71 -5.47 -11.11
CA GLY A 241 16.41 -5.88 -11.66
C GLY A 241 15.48 -6.64 -10.70
N HIS A 242 15.79 -6.67 -9.40
CA HIS A 242 14.93 -7.35 -8.43
C HIS A 242 14.99 -6.72 -7.03
N TRP A 243 13.96 -7.03 -6.26
CA TRP A 243 13.97 -6.87 -4.82
C TRP A 243 13.20 -8.02 -4.16
N LEU A 244 13.61 -8.41 -2.97
CA LEU A 244 12.93 -9.45 -2.18
C LEU A 244 12.30 -8.85 -0.95
N TRP A 245 11.17 -9.43 -0.55
CA TRP A 245 10.59 -9.15 0.76
C TRP A 245 10.87 -10.28 1.73
N MET A 246 10.99 -9.93 2.99
CA MET A 246 10.98 -10.83 4.13
C MET A 246 10.01 -10.26 5.16
N ILE A 247 8.92 -10.97 5.41
CA ILE A 247 7.79 -10.52 6.21
C ILE A 247 7.39 -11.59 7.23
N PRO A 248 7.59 -11.38 8.54
CA PRO A 248 7.00 -12.23 9.57
C PRO A 248 5.48 -12.09 9.51
N ILE A 249 4.75 -13.21 9.45
CA ILE A 249 3.29 -13.21 9.30
C ILE A 249 2.55 -13.81 10.49
N ASP A 250 3.27 -14.44 11.39
CA ASP A 250 2.71 -15.01 12.60
C ASP A 250 3.45 -14.45 13.84
N ARG A 251 2.66 -14.16 14.88
CA ARG A 251 3.17 -13.62 16.13
C ARG A 251 3.92 -14.65 16.97
N ASP A 252 3.47 -15.90 16.91
CA ASP A 252 3.87 -16.95 17.87
C ASP A 252 4.62 -18.10 17.20
N SER A 253 4.42 -18.36 15.91
CA SER A 253 4.88 -19.59 15.25
C SER A 253 6.16 -19.46 14.43
N LYS A 254 6.77 -18.28 14.36
CA LYS A 254 7.96 -18.06 13.53
C LYS A 254 7.71 -18.32 12.02
N GLU A 255 6.48 -18.10 11.57
CA GLU A 255 6.14 -18.17 10.15
C GLU A 255 6.54 -16.89 9.42
N LEU A 256 7.05 -17.07 8.20
CA LEU A 256 7.60 -15.98 7.42
C LEU A 256 7.24 -16.12 5.94
N SER A 257 6.89 -14.99 5.32
CA SER A 257 6.78 -14.85 3.87
C SER A 257 8.09 -14.31 3.30
N LEU A 258 8.65 -15.04 2.33
CA LEU A 258 9.85 -14.65 1.60
C LEU A 258 9.55 -14.71 0.10
N GLY A 259 9.76 -13.62 -0.61
CA GLY A 259 9.49 -13.60 -2.04
C GLY A 259 10.26 -12.52 -2.78
N VAL A 260 10.16 -12.55 -4.09
CA VAL A 260 10.86 -11.66 -5.01
C VAL A 260 9.89 -11.06 -6.01
N ILE A 261 10.07 -9.78 -6.27
CA ILE A 261 9.65 -9.15 -7.53
C ILE A 261 10.87 -9.07 -8.44
N HIS A 262 10.72 -9.53 -9.67
CA HIS A 262 11.77 -9.46 -10.68
C HIS A 262 11.26 -8.80 -11.96
N HIS A 263 12.08 -7.98 -12.57
CA HIS A 263 11.77 -7.33 -13.84
C HIS A 263 12.27 -8.20 -15.00
N HIS A 264 11.36 -8.54 -15.92
CA HIS A 264 11.64 -9.49 -17.02
C HIS A 264 12.74 -9.05 -17.97
N ASP A 265 12.96 -7.74 -18.09
CA ASP A 265 14.00 -7.15 -18.92
C ASP A 265 15.43 -7.43 -18.40
N VAL A 266 15.56 -7.79 -17.10
CA VAL A 266 16.84 -8.10 -16.45
C VAL A 266 16.87 -9.57 -16.01
N ILE A 267 15.78 -10.09 -15.45
CA ILE A 267 15.66 -11.46 -14.93
C ILE A 267 14.48 -12.14 -15.62
N PRO A 268 14.70 -12.94 -16.66
CA PRO A 268 13.64 -13.65 -17.37
C PRO A 268 12.86 -14.62 -16.46
N SER A 269 11.57 -14.79 -16.71
CA SER A 269 10.70 -15.72 -15.97
C SER A 269 11.27 -17.13 -15.82
N ALA A 270 11.91 -17.65 -16.86
CA ALA A 270 12.50 -18.99 -16.87
C ALA A 270 13.61 -19.20 -15.82
N THR A 271 14.14 -18.11 -15.26
CA THR A 271 15.23 -18.14 -14.27
C THR A 271 14.71 -18.42 -12.85
N ILE A 272 13.42 -18.18 -12.56
CA ILE A 272 12.93 -18.14 -11.18
C ILE A 272 11.55 -18.81 -11.00
N ASN A 273 10.99 -19.39 -12.03
CA ASN A 273 9.58 -19.84 -12.08
C ASN A 273 9.30 -21.22 -11.44
N THR A 274 10.28 -21.85 -10.80
CA THR A 274 10.09 -23.06 -9.99
C THR A 274 10.79 -22.89 -8.63
N GLN A 275 10.41 -23.73 -7.66
CA GLN A 275 11.01 -23.71 -6.32
C GLN A 275 12.52 -23.91 -6.36
N GLU A 276 13.02 -24.84 -7.17
CA GLU A 276 14.45 -25.13 -7.31
C GLU A 276 15.20 -23.92 -7.88
N LYS A 277 14.60 -23.27 -8.89
CA LYS A 277 15.19 -22.07 -9.51
C LYS A 277 15.17 -20.88 -8.58
N PHE A 278 14.06 -20.68 -7.82
CA PHE A 278 13.98 -19.66 -6.79
C PHE A 278 15.05 -19.87 -5.72
N THR A 279 15.23 -21.10 -5.24
CA THR A 279 16.28 -21.47 -4.28
C THR A 279 17.69 -21.21 -4.83
N ALA A 280 17.93 -21.58 -6.09
CA ALA A 280 19.20 -21.31 -6.78
C ALA A 280 19.45 -19.80 -6.95
N PHE A 281 18.39 -19.02 -7.23
CA PHE A 281 18.45 -17.57 -7.32
C PHE A 281 18.86 -16.93 -5.98
N LEU A 282 18.25 -17.36 -4.87
CA LEU A 282 18.64 -16.90 -3.53
C LEU A 282 20.09 -17.22 -3.22
N LYS A 283 20.53 -18.44 -3.53
CA LYS A 283 21.92 -18.86 -3.32
C LYS A 283 22.92 -18.01 -4.10
N ALA A 284 22.56 -17.59 -5.30
CA ALA A 284 23.44 -16.81 -6.16
C ALA A 284 23.49 -15.31 -5.82
N ASN A 285 22.42 -14.76 -5.24
CA ASN A 285 22.30 -13.31 -5.06
C ASN A 285 22.20 -12.87 -3.59
N HIS A 286 21.63 -13.72 -2.72
CA HIS A 286 21.34 -13.41 -1.32
C HIS A 286 21.55 -14.65 -0.44
N THR A 287 22.81 -15.05 -0.22
CA THR A 287 23.17 -16.29 0.46
C THR A 287 22.60 -16.36 1.88
N VAL A 288 22.48 -15.24 2.60
CA VAL A 288 21.84 -15.20 3.95
C VAL A 288 20.38 -15.65 3.87
N LEU A 289 19.62 -15.24 2.85
CA LEU A 289 18.23 -15.67 2.67
C LEU A 289 18.12 -17.12 2.18
N TYR A 290 19.10 -17.57 1.39
CA TYR A 290 19.21 -19.00 1.05
C TYR A 290 19.46 -19.85 2.31
N LYS A 291 20.36 -19.45 3.21
CA LYS A 291 20.61 -20.14 4.48
C LYS A 291 19.34 -20.18 5.35
N LEU A 292 18.60 -19.07 5.42
CA LEU A 292 17.31 -19.01 6.09
C LEU A 292 16.34 -20.05 5.54
N LEU A 293 16.18 -20.11 4.23
CA LEU A 293 15.31 -21.09 3.57
C LEU A 293 15.76 -22.53 3.85
N GLN A 294 17.08 -22.81 3.88
CA GLN A 294 17.60 -24.15 4.14
C GLN A 294 17.42 -24.60 5.61
N SER A 295 17.38 -23.68 6.56
CA SER A 295 17.19 -23.96 7.99
C SER A 295 15.73 -24.00 8.42
N SER A 296 14.80 -23.78 7.51
CA SER A 296 13.36 -23.66 7.78
C SER A 296 12.55 -24.76 7.09
N GLU A 297 11.34 -25.04 7.59
CA GLU A 297 10.38 -25.89 6.91
C GLU A 297 9.67 -25.11 5.81
N LEU A 298 9.71 -25.60 4.58
CA LEU A 298 8.97 -25.01 3.44
C LEU A 298 7.50 -25.41 3.50
N VAL A 299 6.61 -24.42 3.47
CA VAL A 299 5.15 -24.65 3.46
C VAL A 299 4.61 -24.73 2.03
N ASP A 300 4.94 -23.76 1.20
CA ASP A 300 4.47 -23.65 -0.19
C ASP A 300 5.45 -22.89 -1.08
N PHE A 301 5.22 -22.98 -2.39
CA PHE A 301 5.87 -22.13 -3.41
C PHE A 301 4.84 -21.66 -4.42
N HIS A 302 4.93 -20.41 -4.80
CA HIS A 302 4.08 -19.81 -5.82
C HIS A 302 4.89 -18.99 -6.82
N TYR A 303 4.36 -18.93 -8.04
CA TYR A 303 4.90 -18.08 -9.10
C TYR A 303 3.78 -17.34 -9.84
N LEU A 304 3.97 -16.05 -10.04
CA LEU A 304 3.08 -15.18 -10.79
C LEU A 304 3.85 -14.56 -11.95
N PRO A 305 3.59 -14.97 -13.19
CA PRO A 305 4.39 -14.53 -14.35
C PRO A 305 4.20 -13.06 -14.71
N ARG A 306 3.12 -12.43 -14.27
CA ARG A 306 2.83 -11.01 -14.50
C ARG A 306 2.14 -10.44 -13.28
N VAL A 307 2.77 -9.45 -12.66
CA VAL A 307 2.17 -8.73 -11.53
C VAL A 307 1.36 -7.53 -12.05
N ALA A 308 1.98 -6.64 -12.80
CA ALA A 308 1.43 -5.33 -13.15
C ALA A 308 0.20 -5.39 -14.07
N HIS A 309 -0.84 -4.66 -13.70
CA HIS A 309 -2.02 -4.32 -14.49
C HIS A 309 -2.81 -3.19 -13.85
N LYS A 310 -3.69 -2.54 -14.62
CA LYS A 310 -4.66 -1.56 -14.12
C LYS A 310 -5.97 -1.61 -14.89
N SER A 311 -7.02 -1.04 -14.30
CA SER A 311 -8.33 -0.82 -14.94
C SER A 311 -8.39 0.53 -15.63
N LYS A 312 -9.20 0.61 -16.70
CA LYS A 312 -9.54 1.87 -17.41
C LYS A 312 -10.54 2.70 -16.60
N VAL A 313 -11.46 2.03 -15.89
CA VAL A 313 -12.50 2.61 -15.03
C VAL A 313 -12.55 1.81 -13.73
N MET A 314 -12.59 2.49 -12.60
CA MET A 314 -12.74 1.84 -11.29
C MET A 314 -14.19 1.91 -10.78
N PHE A 315 -14.87 3.03 -10.99
CA PHE A 315 -16.23 3.28 -10.52
C PHE A 315 -17.12 3.73 -11.71
N SER A 316 -17.93 2.81 -12.21
CA SER A 316 -18.79 3.04 -13.37
C SER A 316 -20.04 3.85 -13.04
N PRO A 317 -20.57 4.66 -13.99
CA PRO A 317 -21.89 5.23 -13.87
C PRO A 317 -23.01 4.17 -13.78
N ASP A 318 -22.74 2.96 -14.26
CA ASP A 318 -23.68 1.83 -14.23
C ASP A 318 -23.66 1.04 -12.91
N ASN A 319 -23.19 1.64 -11.82
CA ASN A 319 -23.20 1.07 -10.46
C ASN A 319 -22.42 -0.25 -10.29
N TRP A 320 -21.37 -0.45 -11.10
CA TRP A 320 -20.38 -1.47 -10.84
C TRP A 320 -19.03 -0.85 -10.48
N TYR A 321 -18.29 -1.53 -9.63
CA TYR A 321 -17.02 -1.06 -9.07
C TYR A 321 -16.00 -2.18 -9.10
N VAL A 322 -14.72 -1.84 -9.25
CA VAL A 322 -13.61 -2.78 -9.13
C VAL A 322 -12.65 -2.31 -8.04
N VAL A 323 -12.17 -3.24 -7.20
CA VAL A 323 -11.30 -2.94 -6.05
C VAL A 323 -10.27 -4.03 -5.80
N GLY A 324 -9.12 -3.66 -5.25
CA GLY A 324 -7.99 -4.57 -5.00
C GLY A 324 -7.38 -5.07 -6.30
N ASP A 325 -6.89 -6.32 -6.31
CA ASP A 325 -6.28 -6.90 -7.52
C ASP A 325 -7.26 -7.08 -8.69
N ALA A 326 -8.57 -6.93 -8.48
CA ALA A 326 -9.51 -6.84 -9.58
C ALA A 326 -9.42 -5.49 -10.32
N ALA A 327 -8.96 -4.44 -9.63
CA ALA A 327 -8.76 -3.12 -10.19
C ALA A 327 -7.34 -2.91 -10.71
N CYS A 328 -6.35 -3.06 -9.86
CA CYS A 328 -4.96 -2.75 -10.21
C CYS A 328 -3.96 -3.32 -9.21
N ILE A 329 -2.75 -3.59 -9.71
CA ILE A 329 -1.51 -3.78 -8.95
C ILE A 329 -0.35 -3.52 -9.91
N PHE A 330 0.74 -2.94 -9.41
CA PHE A 330 1.94 -2.69 -10.22
C PHE A 330 3.14 -3.44 -9.68
N ASP A 331 3.30 -3.41 -8.37
CA ASP A 331 4.41 -4.00 -7.64
C ASP A 331 4.00 -4.11 -6.16
N ALA A 332 4.65 -4.98 -5.40
CA ALA A 332 4.44 -5.08 -3.96
C ALA A 332 5.29 -4.08 -3.15
N PHE A 333 6.15 -3.31 -3.82
CA PHE A 333 7.04 -2.33 -3.20
C PHE A 333 6.25 -1.30 -2.38
N TYR A 334 6.75 -0.96 -1.19
CA TYR A 334 6.09 -0.08 -0.20
C TYR A 334 4.74 -0.57 0.34
N SER A 335 4.28 -1.77 -0.01
CA SER A 335 2.97 -2.31 0.44
C SER A 335 1.76 -1.42 0.04
N LEU A 336 1.83 -0.73 -1.11
CA LEU A 336 0.81 0.23 -1.56
C LEU A 336 -0.50 -0.41 -2.02
N GLY A 337 -0.53 -1.72 -2.30
CA GLY A 337 -1.75 -2.43 -2.71
C GLY A 337 -2.88 -2.29 -1.70
N THR A 338 -2.59 -2.46 -0.43
CA THR A 338 -3.60 -2.29 0.65
C THR A 338 -4.03 -0.83 0.84
N THR A 339 -3.17 0.12 0.53
CA THR A 339 -3.50 1.55 0.51
C THR A 339 -4.49 1.92 -0.60
N MET A 340 -4.25 1.40 -1.82
CA MET A 340 -5.20 1.59 -2.93
C MET A 340 -6.58 1.01 -2.58
N ILE A 341 -6.60 -0.14 -1.89
CA ILE A 341 -7.85 -0.72 -1.38
C ILE A 341 -8.51 0.23 -0.38
N ALA A 342 -7.78 0.79 0.57
CA ALA A 342 -8.33 1.67 1.61
C ALA A 342 -9.04 2.88 1.00
N ILE A 343 -8.40 3.59 0.09
CA ILE A 343 -8.98 4.76 -0.59
C ILE A 343 -10.20 4.37 -1.43
N ALA A 344 -10.13 3.25 -2.16
CA ALA A 344 -11.24 2.78 -2.99
C ALA A 344 -12.44 2.34 -2.14
N VAL A 345 -12.23 1.64 -1.03
CA VAL A 345 -13.29 1.17 -0.11
C VAL A 345 -14.11 2.35 0.43
N GLU A 346 -13.45 3.39 0.92
CA GLU A 346 -14.14 4.59 1.40
C GLU A 346 -14.86 5.33 0.27
N SER A 347 -14.22 5.47 -0.89
CA SER A 347 -14.82 6.10 -2.07
C SER A 347 -16.08 5.35 -2.54
N ILE A 348 -16.02 4.02 -2.67
CA ILE A 348 -17.17 3.18 -3.07
C ILE A 348 -18.31 3.32 -2.03
N THR A 349 -17.98 3.25 -0.75
CA THR A 349 -19.00 3.39 0.32
C THR A 349 -19.73 4.73 0.22
N GLU A 350 -18.99 5.84 0.02
CA GLU A 350 -19.60 7.15 -0.09
C GLU A 350 -20.44 7.30 -1.37
N ILE A 351 -20.02 6.71 -2.50
CA ILE A 351 -20.84 6.67 -3.73
C ILE A 351 -22.13 5.90 -3.49
N VAL A 352 -22.04 4.70 -2.92
CA VAL A 352 -23.21 3.84 -2.64
C VAL A 352 -24.17 4.55 -1.68
N ARG A 353 -23.64 5.16 -0.60
CA ARG A 353 -24.43 5.93 0.36
C ARG A 353 -25.17 7.07 -0.32
N ALA A 354 -24.48 7.87 -1.12
CA ALA A 354 -25.06 9.01 -1.80
C ALA A 354 -26.14 8.59 -2.81
N LYS A 355 -25.92 7.51 -3.57
CA LYS A 355 -26.90 6.99 -4.53
C LYS A 355 -28.13 6.40 -3.83
N LEU A 356 -27.95 5.61 -2.76
CA LEU A 356 -29.08 5.07 -1.99
C LEU A 356 -29.91 6.16 -1.30
N ALA A 357 -29.27 7.25 -0.89
CA ALA A 357 -29.92 8.43 -0.31
C ALA A 357 -30.52 9.37 -1.38
N ASN A 358 -30.36 9.07 -2.66
CA ASN A 358 -30.77 9.91 -3.79
C ASN A 358 -30.24 11.36 -3.71
N GLU A 359 -28.97 11.51 -3.29
CA GLU A 359 -28.31 12.81 -3.24
C GLU A 359 -28.15 13.39 -4.66
N ALA A 360 -28.49 14.66 -4.84
CA ALA A 360 -28.43 15.33 -6.16
C ALA A 360 -27.02 15.34 -6.78
N ASN A 361 -25.97 15.27 -5.96
CA ASN A 361 -24.56 15.26 -6.38
C ASN A 361 -23.93 13.86 -6.39
N ALA A 362 -24.71 12.77 -6.28
CA ALA A 362 -24.17 11.41 -6.20
C ALA A 362 -23.34 11.03 -7.43
N GLU A 363 -23.80 11.39 -8.65
CA GLU A 363 -23.05 11.11 -9.87
C GLU A 363 -21.79 11.98 -10.02
N GLU A 364 -21.85 13.22 -9.55
CA GLU A 364 -20.69 14.08 -9.46
C GLU A 364 -19.61 13.49 -8.53
N LYS A 365 -20.01 13.03 -7.33
CA LYS A 365 -19.12 12.33 -6.39
C LYS A 365 -18.49 11.11 -7.06
N ARG A 366 -19.29 10.26 -7.70
CA ARG A 366 -18.79 9.09 -8.42
C ARG A 366 -17.73 9.46 -9.45
N ALA A 367 -18.01 10.44 -10.29
CA ALA A 367 -17.10 10.86 -11.35
C ALA A 367 -15.78 11.40 -10.79
N VAL A 368 -15.85 12.26 -9.78
CA VAL A 368 -14.67 12.86 -9.12
C VAL A 368 -13.84 11.80 -8.39
N TYR A 369 -14.48 10.87 -7.68
CA TYR A 369 -13.76 9.80 -6.98
C TYR A 369 -13.15 8.79 -7.94
N ASN A 370 -13.82 8.47 -9.05
CA ASN A 370 -13.22 7.64 -10.09
C ASN A 370 -11.96 8.30 -10.68
N ASP A 371 -12.04 9.59 -11.02
CA ASP A 371 -10.91 10.33 -11.58
C ASP A 371 -9.73 10.39 -10.60
N PHE A 372 -10.01 10.66 -9.32
CA PHE A 372 -8.97 10.67 -8.29
C PHE A 372 -8.36 9.28 -8.03
N ASN A 373 -9.18 8.22 -7.92
CA ASN A 373 -8.65 6.87 -7.70
C ASN A 373 -7.78 6.41 -8.89
N LEU A 374 -8.15 6.74 -10.12
CA LEU A 374 -7.30 6.49 -11.30
C LEU A 374 -5.99 7.30 -11.22
N ALA A 375 -6.04 8.57 -10.83
CA ALA A 375 -4.85 9.40 -10.66
C ALA A 375 -3.94 8.88 -9.54
N PHE A 376 -4.52 8.42 -8.44
CA PHE A 376 -3.78 7.79 -7.36
C PHE A 376 -3.12 6.47 -7.81
N THR A 377 -3.85 5.65 -8.54
CA THR A 377 -3.34 4.42 -9.17
C THR A 377 -2.18 4.72 -10.12
N ASP A 378 -2.30 5.75 -10.95
CA ASP A 378 -1.23 6.19 -11.85
C ASP A 378 -0.01 6.71 -11.08
N SER A 379 -0.19 7.33 -9.89
CA SER A 379 0.92 7.74 -9.04
C SER A 379 1.72 6.55 -8.52
N VAL A 380 1.04 5.47 -8.11
CA VAL A 380 1.70 4.23 -7.68
C VAL A 380 2.48 3.60 -8.84
N ASN A 381 1.91 3.60 -10.05
CA ASN A 381 2.64 3.16 -11.25
C ASN A 381 3.90 4.01 -11.52
N THR A 382 3.79 5.33 -11.35
CA THR A 382 4.93 6.25 -11.50
C THR A 382 6.05 5.94 -10.50
N PHE A 383 5.70 5.57 -9.25
CA PHE A 383 6.69 5.15 -8.25
C PHE A 383 7.44 3.86 -8.62
N MET A 384 6.90 3.04 -9.50
CA MET A 384 7.56 1.81 -9.97
C MET A 384 8.36 2.01 -11.27
N GLN A 385 8.25 3.18 -11.89
CA GLN A 385 8.94 3.49 -13.14
C GLN A 385 10.46 3.42 -12.97
N GLU A 386 11.15 2.85 -13.94
CA GLU A 386 12.63 2.72 -14.01
C GLU A 386 13.28 1.87 -12.90
N HIS A 387 12.49 1.13 -12.09
CA HIS A 387 13.01 0.24 -11.05
C HIS A 387 14.02 -0.77 -11.60
N GLN A 388 13.75 -1.36 -12.78
CA GLN A 388 14.64 -2.35 -13.40
C GLN A 388 16.09 -1.86 -13.56
N LYS A 389 16.31 -0.55 -13.69
CA LYS A 389 17.64 0.06 -13.83
C LYS A 389 18.25 0.50 -12.49
N GLN A 390 17.42 0.87 -11.51
CA GLN A 390 17.85 1.59 -10.32
C GLN A 390 17.97 0.70 -9.07
N LEU A 391 17.16 -0.38 -8.97
CA LEU A 391 17.05 -1.21 -7.75
C LEU A 391 18.39 -1.68 -7.19
N GLY A 392 19.35 -2.07 -8.04
CA GLY A 392 20.67 -2.53 -7.62
C GLY A 392 21.63 -1.44 -7.12
N HIS A 393 21.25 -0.16 -7.20
CA HIS A 393 22.13 0.98 -6.90
C HIS A 393 21.77 1.67 -5.59
N ALA A 394 22.35 1.21 -4.48
CA ALA A 394 22.06 1.67 -3.12
C ALA A 394 22.05 3.20 -2.97
N SER A 395 23.08 3.88 -3.50
CA SER A 395 23.21 5.33 -3.36
C SER A 395 22.12 6.10 -4.10
N ILE A 396 21.69 5.62 -5.25
CA ILE A 396 20.65 6.29 -6.05
C ILE A 396 19.27 5.94 -5.49
N MET A 397 19.02 4.64 -5.27
CA MET A 397 17.72 4.17 -4.83
C MET A 397 17.36 4.69 -3.42
N SER A 398 18.33 4.80 -2.50
CA SER A 398 18.06 5.35 -1.17
C SER A 398 17.64 6.84 -1.21
N TRP A 399 18.22 7.64 -2.10
CA TRP A 399 17.80 9.02 -2.32
C TRP A 399 16.40 9.11 -2.91
N ARG A 400 16.10 8.25 -3.88
CA ARG A 400 14.79 8.15 -4.49
C ARG A 400 13.71 7.74 -3.47
N ILE A 401 13.96 6.67 -2.70
CA ILE A 401 13.06 6.21 -1.64
C ILE A 401 12.77 7.35 -0.65
N TYR A 402 13.79 8.09 -0.22
CA TYR A 402 13.62 9.21 0.69
C TYR A 402 12.74 10.32 0.10
N PHE A 403 12.91 10.63 -1.19
CA PHE A 403 12.07 11.57 -1.92
C PHE A 403 10.60 11.12 -1.96
N GLU A 404 10.34 9.86 -2.27
CA GLU A 404 8.99 9.30 -2.34
C GLU A 404 8.31 9.28 -0.96
N TYR A 405 9.07 9.02 0.12
CA TYR A 405 8.57 9.08 1.49
C TYR A 405 8.14 10.47 1.94
N MET A 406 8.81 11.52 1.50
CA MET A 406 8.36 12.88 1.81
C MET A 406 6.95 13.15 1.28
N TRP A 407 6.61 12.64 0.11
CA TRP A 407 5.25 12.71 -0.44
C TRP A 407 4.26 11.85 0.32
N TRP A 408 4.69 10.68 0.73
CA TRP A 408 3.88 9.77 1.51
C TRP A 408 3.42 10.42 2.81
N PHE A 409 4.35 10.83 3.66
CA PHE A 409 4.05 11.39 4.98
C PHE A 409 3.52 12.82 4.94
N GLY A 410 3.88 13.59 3.94
CA GLY A 410 3.50 14.99 3.87
C GLY A 410 2.21 15.27 3.09
N VAL A 411 1.80 14.36 2.20
CA VAL A 411 0.60 14.58 1.36
C VAL A 411 -0.38 13.43 1.49
N LEU A 412 0.03 12.19 1.21
CA LEU A 412 -0.91 11.07 1.07
C LEU A 412 -1.52 10.64 2.41
N VAL A 413 -0.71 10.49 3.44
CA VAL A 413 -1.20 10.15 4.80
C VAL A 413 -2.09 11.26 5.36
N PRO A 414 -1.70 12.55 5.34
CA PRO A 414 -2.59 13.65 5.74
C PRO A 414 -3.89 13.74 4.94
N MET A 415 -3.83 13.48 3.63
CA MET A 415 -5.01 13.43 2.77
C MET A 415 -6.03 12.39 3.28
N TYR A 416 -5.54 11.20 3.65
CA TYR A 416 -6.39 10.13 4.16
C TYR A 416 -6.96 10.44 5.54
N ILE A 417 -6.11 10.88 6.49
CA ILE A 417 -6.55 11.24 7.85
C ILE A 417 -7.60 12.35 7.79
N GLY A 418 -7.33 13.40 7.01
CA GLY A 418 -8.20 14.56 6.87
C GLY A 418 -9.44 14.32 6.00
N LYS A 419 -9.64 13.11 5.47
CA LYS A 419 -10.72 12.75 4.54
C LYS A 419 -10.80 13.63 3.28
N TRP A 420 -9.70 14.25 2.89
CA TRP A 420 -9.61 15.10 1.70
C TRP A 420 -9.84 14.32 0.39
N HIS A 421 -9.55 13.03 0.39
CA HIS A 421 -9.86 12.12 -0.71
C HIS A 421 -11.36 11.84 -0.89
N LEU A 422 -12.21 12.30 0.04
CA LEU A 422 -13.67 12.26 -0.03
C LEU A 422 -14.31 13.65 -0.16
N ASP A 423 -13.51 14.71 -0.34
CA ASP A 423 -14.00 16.06 -0.61
C ASP A 423 -14.01 16.35 -2.12
N PRO A 424 -15.20 16.35 -2.80
CA PRO A 424 -15.26 16.57 -4.22
C PRO A 424 -14.77 17.95 -4.66
N ALA A 425 -14.94 18.98 -3.84
CA ALA A 425 -14.51 20.34 -4.16
C ALA A 425 -12.98 20.45 -4.13
N PHE A 426 -12.34 19.83 -3.15
CA PHE A 426 -10.88 19.71 -3.09
C PHE A 426 -10.34 18.88 -4.27
N LEU A 427 -10.89 17.70 -4.52
CA LEU A 427 -10.41 16.77 -5.54
C LEU A 427 -10.48 17.35 -6.96
N LYS A 428 -11.52 18.10 -7.30
CA LYS A 428 -11.62 18.82 -8.58
C LYS A 428 -10.45 19.77 -8.83
N GLN A 429 -9.92 20.38 -7.76
CA GLN A 429 -8.81 21.30 -7.86
C GLN A 429 -7.46 20.59 -7.75
N PHE A 430 -7.40 19.47 -7.04
CA PHE A 430 -6.18 18.75 -6.73
C PHE A 430 -5.76 17.76 -7.83
N THR A 431 -6.70 16.97 -8.38
CA THR A 431 -6.37 15.80 -9.22
C THR A 431 -5.60 16.15 -10.49
N GLY A 432 -6.00 17.20 -11.21
CA GLY A 432 -5.31 17.66 -12.43
C GLY A 432 -3.88 18.13 -12.16
N PRO A 433 -3.65 19.10 -11.26
CA PRO A 433 -2.30 19.50 -10.83
C PRO A 433 -1.45 18.36 -10.30
N PHE A 434 -2.03 17.41 -9.56
CA PHE A 434 -1.34 16.23 -9.05
C PHE A 434 -0.79 15.35 -10.19
N ARG A 435 -1.59 15.03 -11.20
CA ARG A 435 -1.13 14.31 -12.40
C ARG A 435 -0.01 15.06 -13.14
N THR A 436 -0.16 16.36 -13.31
CA THR A 436 0.87 17.19 -13.97
C THR A 436 2.17 17.16 -13.23
N PHE A 437 2.11 17.25 -11.90
CA PHE A 437 3.26 17.19 -11.03
C PHE A 437 3.99 15.84 -11.08
N LEU A 438 3.26 14.73 -11.04
CA LEU A 438 3.80 13.37 -11.18
C LEU A 438 4.49 13.19 -12.53
N ASN A 439 3.84 13.58 -13.61
CA ASN A 439 4.36 13.45 -14.97
C ASN A 439 5.51 14.44 -15.28
N GLY A 440 5.73 15.42 -14.43
CA GLY A 440 6.83 16.39 -14.53
C GLY A 440 7.98 16.02 -13.60
N LEU A 441 7.93 16.48 -12.34
CA LEU A 441 9.04 16.40 -11.40
C LEU A 441 9.50 14.96 -11.12
N PHE A 442 8.58 14.02 -10.93
CA PHE A 442 8.97 12.63 -10.65
C PHE A 442 9.68 12.00 -11.84
N VAL A 443 9.16 12.20 -13.05
CA VAL A 443 9.81 11.69 -14.27
C VAL A 443 11.19 12.31 -14.45
N ASP A 444 11.33 13.62 -14.21
CA ASP A 444 12.64 14.30 -14.25
C ASP A 444 13.64 13.70 -13.25
N VAL A 445 13.21 13.46 -12.01
CA VAL A 445 14.05 12.83 -10.97
C VAL A 445 14.48 11.43 -11.37
N TYR A 446 13.56 10.63 -11.92
CA TYR A 446 13.87 9.25 -12.31
C TYR A 446 14.78 9.17 -13.54
N GLN A 447 14.62 10.06 -14.50
CA GLN A 447 15.53 10.17 -15.64
C GLN A 447 16.92 10.66 -15.21
N ASP A 448 16.99 11.63 -14.33
CA ASP A 448 18.27 12.08 -13.75
C ASP A 448 18.92 10.93 -12.94
N SER A 449 18.15 10.15 -12.20
CA SER A 449 18.63 8.95 -11.49
C SER A 449 19.24 7.91 -12.45
N ASN A 450 18.60 7.65 -13.60
CA ASN A 450 19.14 6.77 -14.62
C ASN A 450 20.50 7.28 -15.16
N GLN A 451 20.62 8.58 -15.43
CA GLN A 451 21.89 9.18 -15.86
C GLN A 451 22.99 9.01 -14.79
N LEU A 452 22.64 9.08 -13.52
CA LEU A 452 23.61 8.89 -12.42
C LEU A 452 24.04 7.42 -12.33
N VAL A 453 23.09 6.47 -12.51
CA VAL A 453 23.39 5.04 -12.59
C VAL A 453 24.34 4.75 -13.75
N GLU A 454 24.03 5.21 -14.96
CA GLU A 454 24.84 5.00 -16.16
C GLU A 454 26.26 5.58 -16.03
N ARG A 455 26.40 6.67 -15.28
CA ARG A 455 27.71 7.31 -15.01
C ARG A 455 28.44 6.72 -13.82
N GLY A 456 27.88 5.73 -13.12
CA GLY A 456 28.46 5.12 -11.93
C GLY A 456 28.64 6.11 -10.76
N VAL A 457 27.78 7.12 -10.64
CA VAL A 457 27.88 8.15 -9.59
C VAL A 457 27.45 7.58 -8.25
N ASN A 458 28.30 7.72 -7.24
CA ASN A 458 27.96 7.38 -5.86
C ASN A 458 27.74 8.67 -5.04
N MET A 459 26.49 8.93 -4.67
CA MET A 459 26.09 10.08 -3.87
C MET A 459 26.17 9.82 -2.36
N GLY A 460 26.53 8.60 -1.94
CA GLY A 460 26.33 8.13 -0.57
C GLY A 460 24.87 7.70 -0.32
N LEU A 461 24.64 7.05 0.80
CA LEU A 461 23.29 6.61 1.18
C LEU A 461 22.49 7.78 1.78
N MET A 462 21.19 7.77 1.55
CA MET A 462 20.24 8.70 2.17
C MET A 462 19.27 7.90 3.05
N ASP A 463 19.20 8.24 4.32
CA ASP A 463 18.23 7.71 5.28
C ASP A 463 17.88 8.77 6.33
N ALA A 464 16.96 8.45 7.23
CA ALA A 464 16.55 9.39 8.28
C ALA A 464 17.72 9.86 9.16
N ILE A 465 18.74 9.03 9.39
CA ILE A 465 19.92 9.37 10.19
C ILE A 465 20.84 10.32 9.42
N ARG A 466 21.13 9.99 8.16
CA ARG A 466 22.05 10.79 7.33
C ARG A 466 21.43 12.08 6.84
N ALA A 467 20.12 12.06 6.64
CA ALA A 467 19.38 13.28 6.37
C ALA A 467 19.58 14.31 7.48
N ASP A 468 19.68 13.89 8.75
CA ASP A 468 20.00 14.76 9.89
C ASP A 468 21.29 15.53 9.68
N GLN A 469 22.28 14.87 9.17
CA GLN A 469 23.59 15.49 8.94
C GLN A 469 23.63 16.36 7.70
N LEU A 470 22.80 16.10 6.69
CA LEU A 470 22.84 16.75 5.40
C LEU A 470 21.88 17.94 5.26
N ILE A 471 20.67 17.80 5.75
CA ILE A 471 19.60 18.80 5.60
C ILE A 471 18.97 19.20 6.95
N GLY A 472 19.60 18.75 8.06
CA GLY A 472 19.02 18.90 9.37
C GLY A 472 17.71 18.12 9.44
N SER A 473 17.77 16.87 9.67
CA SER A 473 16.64 15.92 9.66
C SER A 473 15.58 16.21 10.67
N TYR A 474 15.98 16.98 11.61
CA TYR A 474 15.02 17.64 12.46
C TYR A 474 13.85 18.21 11.66
N TYR A 475 14.11 18.50 10.41
CA TYR A 475 13.17 19.19 9.54
C TYR A 475 12.40 18.29 8.59
N THR A 476 12.77 17.03 8.41
CA THR A 476 12.07 16.14 7.51
C THR A 476 11.12 15.21 8.25
N PHE A 477 11.59 14.06 8.70
CA PHE A 477 10.71 13.06 9.30
C PHE A 477 10.12 13.48 10.63
N LYS A 478 10.93 14.08 11.53
CA LYS A 478 10.40 14.55 12.80
C LYS A 478 9.30 15.60 12.60
N HIS A 479 9.45 16.48 11.62
CA HIS A 479 8.45 17.49 11.32
C HIS A 479 7.14 16.89 10.80
N PHE A 480 7.22 15.85 9.99
CA PHE A 480 6.04 15.09 9.57
C PHE A 480 5.43 14.29 10.72
N GLU A 481 6.24 13.69 11.57
CA GLU A 481 5.80 13.01 12.78
C GLU A 481 5.08 13.97 13.73
N ASP A 482 5.69 15.10 14.06
CA ASP A 482 5.10 16.13 14.91
C ASP A 482 3.78 16.68 14.32
N PHE A 483 3.69 16.84 13.00
CA PHE A 483 2.46 17.23 12.33
C PHE A 483 1.35 16.18 12.51
N LEU A 484 1.66 14.91 12.29
CA LEU A 484 0.69 13.82 12.46
C LEU A 484 0.28 13.65 13.93
N GLU A 485 1.23 13.77 14.87
CA GLU A 485 0.93 13.73 16.30
C GLU A 485 0.02 14.89 16.72
N ASN A 486 0.31 16.11 16.26
CA ASN A 486 -0.49 17.30 16.58
C ASN A 486 -1.90 17.24 15.96
N SER A 487 -2.08 16.51 14.85
CA SER A 487 -3.40 16.28 14.26
C SER A 487 -4.28 15.36 15.09
N LYS A 488 -3.70 14.61 16.02
CA LYS A 488 -4.37 13.56 16.82
C LYS A 488 -5.13 12.56 15.96
N LEU A 489 -4.74 12.40 14.69
CA LEU A 489 -5.42 11.59 13.67
C LEU A 489 -6.90 11.98 13.44
N GLU A 490 -7.29 13.19 13.82
CA GLU A 490 -8.63 13.71 13.61
C GLU A 490 -8.78 14.37 12.24
N PRO A 491 -9.85 14.07 11.48
CA PRO A 491 -10.04 14.66 10.16
C PRO A 491 -10.02 16.20 10.17
N GLN A 492 -10.70 16.82 11.13
CA GLN A 492 -10.82 18.27 11.22
C GLN A 492 -9.50 18.98 11.61
N ARG A 493 -8.57 18.25 12.25
CA ARG A 493 -7.27 18.79 12.67
C ARG A 493 -6.17 18.50 11.67
N CYS A 494 -6.39 17.57 10.73
CA CYS A 494 -5.41 17.21 9.73
C CYS A 494 -5.50 18.13 8.51
N ASN A 495 -4.79 19.24 8.60
CA ASN A 495 -4.73 20.23 7.52
C ASN A 495 -3.77 19.77 6.42
N ILE A 496 -4.30 19.32 5.28
CA ILE A 496 -3.48 18.87 4.14
C ILE A 496 -2.54 19.97 3.64
N PHE A 497 -2.91 21.23 3.75
CA PHE A 497 -2.06 22.34 3.30
C PHE A 497 -0.80 22.50 4.15
N THR A 498 -0.84 22.14 5.44
CA THR A 498 0.37 22.05 6.28
C THR A 498 1.32 20.97 5.75
N GLY A 499 0.79 19.78 5.45
CA GLY A 499 1.56 18.70 4.85
C GLY A 499 2.16 19.09 3.50
N MET A 500 1.36 19.66 2.60
CA MET A 500 1.80 20.12 1.29
C MET A 500 2.88 21.21 1.39
N LYS A 501 2.68 22.21 2.24
CA LYS A 501 3.66 23.28 2.48
C LYS A 501 5.03 22.70 2.86
N ASN A 502 5.04 21.81 3.84
CA ASN A 502 6.25 21.20 4.34
C ASN A 502 6.89 20.30 3.28
N THR A 503 6.10 19.49 2.61
CA THR A 503 6.59 18.60 1.54
C THR A 503 7.25 19.39 0.42
N PHE A 504 6.57 20.37 -0.14
CA PHE A 504 7.13 21.18 -1.23
C PHE A 504 8.43 21.90 -0.81
N PHE A 505 8.49 22.41 0.42
CA PHE A 505 9.68 23.06 0.94
C PHE A 505 10.87 22.10 1.09
N TYR A 506 10.66 20.96 1.76
CA TYR A 506 11.74 20.00 1.98
C TYR A 506 12.14 19.25 0.71
N VAL A 507 11.21 18.99 -0.19
CA VAL A 507 11.53 18.47 -1.52
C VAL A 507 12.34 19.47 -2.33
N ALA A 508 12.10 20.77 -2.21
CA ALA A 508 12.95 21.78 -2.87
C ALA A 508 14.41 21.69 -2.38
N ILE A 509 14.62 21.59 -1.07
CA ILE A 509 15.96 21.42 -0.47
C ILE A 509 16.59 20.10 -0.95
N TRP A 510 15.85 19.00 -0.86
CA TRP A 510 16.31 17.69 -1.32
C TRP A 510 16.69 17.72 -2.81
N TYR A 511 15.84 18.32 -3.64
CA TYR A 511 16.06 18.44 -5.08
C TYR A 511 17.34 19.22 -5.41
N ALA A 512 17.55 20.35 -4.73
CA ALA A 512 18.78 21.13 -4.89
C ALA A 512 20.02 20.30 -4.50
N MET A 513 19.96 19.55 -3.40
CA MET A 513 21.05 18.69 -2.96
C MET A 513 21.28 17.50 -3.91
N PHE A 514 20.19 16.87 -4.41
CA PHE A 514 20.25 15.80 -5.39
C PHE A 514 20.96 16.28 -6.66
N GLN A 515 20.57 17.43 -7.21
CA GLN A 515 21.18 18.01 -8.39
C GLN A 515 22.65 18.40 -8.14
N TRP A 516 22.97 18.99 -7.00
CA TRP A 516 24.33 19.36 -6.67
C TRP A 516 25.24 18.15 -6.49
N LYS A 517 24.84 17.15 -5.72
CA LYS A 517 25.64 15.94 -5.49
C LYS A 517 25.79 15.08 -6.75
N GLY A 518 24.73 14.94 -7.53
CA GLY A 518 24.73 14.12 -8.73
C GLY A 518 25.42 14.76 -9.93
N PHE A 519 25.23 16.07 -10.11
CA PHE A 519 25.65 16.79 -11.33
C PHE A 519 26.55 18.00 -11.08
N GLY A 520 26.88 18.28 -9.82
CA GLY A 520 27.66 19.45 -9.40
C GLY A 520 26.88 20.77 -9.55
N TRP A 521 27.57 21.89 -9.35
CA TRP A 521 26.96 23.22 -9.42
C TRP A 521 26.30 23.53 -10.79
N ARG A 522 26.83 22.96 -11.88
CA ARG A 522 26.23 23.09 -13.21
C ARG A 522 24.88 22.38 -13.32
N GLY A 523 24.65 21.33 -12.54
CA GLY A 523 23.35 20.67 -12.42
C GLY A 523 22.28 21.61 -11.88
N LEU A 524 22.62 22.34 -10.80
CA LEU A 524 21.69 23.32 -10.19
C LEU A 524 21.27 24.44 -11.16
N LEU A 525 22.18 24.88 -12.02
CA LEU A 525 21.95 26.02 -12.92
C LEU A 525 21.27 25.64 -14.25
N LYS A 526 20.94 24.36 -14.48
CA LYS A 526 20.15 23.99 -15.66
C LYS A 526 18.77 24.67 -15.61
N PRO A 527 18.29 25.26 -16.72
CA PRO A 527 17.00 25.97 -16.74
C PRO A 527 15.83 25.13 -16.21
N ARG A 528 15.75 23.84 -16.58
CA ARG A 528 14.75 22.90 -16.07
C ARG A 528 14.81 22.79 -14.54
N ASN A 529 16.01 22.64 -13.97
CA ASN A 529 16.19 22.42 -12.54
C ASN A 529 15.89 23.69 -11.74
N LEU A 530 16.22 24.86 -12.26
CA LEU A 530 15.80 26.15 -11.68
C LEU A 530 14.28 26.31 -11.72
N ALA A 531 13.63 25.91 -12.81
CA ALA A 531 12.18 25.95 -12.94
C ALA A 531 11.51 25.01 -11.92
N ASN A 532 11.98 23.75 -11.80
CA ASN A 532 11.46 22.78 -10.82
C ASN A 532 11.65 23.29 -9.38
N PHE A 533 12.83 23.83 -9.05
CA PHE A 533 13.08 24.39 -7.73
C PHE A 533 12.18 25.58 -7.41
N SER A 534 12.03 26.50 -8.36
CA SER A 534 11.15 27.67 -8.21
C SER A 534 9.68 27.26 -8.09
N TYR A 535 9.25 26.26 -8.86
CA TYR A 535 7.91 25.69 -8.76
C TYR A 535 7.65 25.11 -7.36
N LEU A 536 8.56 24.31 -6.82
CA LEU A 536 8.44 23.72 -5.49
C LEU A 536 8.30 24.80 -4.40
N LEU A 537 9.12 25.84 -4.43
CA LEU A 537 9.03 26.95 -3.49
C LEU A 537 7.71 27.74 -3.64
N ALA A 538 7.26 27.98 -4.87
CA ALA A 538 5.98 28.64 -5.12
C ALA A 538 4.81 27.81 -4.57
N GLN A 539 4.80 26.49 -4.78
CA GLN A 539 3.77 25.61 -4.24
C GLN A 539 3.78 25.55 -2.71
N SER A 540 4.98 25.58 -2.08
CA SER A 540 5.08 25.72 -0.63
C SER A 540 4.44 27.03 -0.14
N GLY A 541 4.72 28.16 -0.79
CA GLY A 541 4.11 29.45 -0.47
C GLY A 541 2.59 29.46 -0.63
N LEU A 542 2.07 28.92 -1.72
CA LEU A 542 0.62 28.79 -1.95
C LEU A 542 -0.05 27.89 -0.90
N SER A 543 0.61 26.79 -0.53
CA SER A 543 0.12 25.90 0.52
C SER A 543 0.10 26.57 1.89
N ALA A 544 1.06 27.45 2.18
CA ALA A 544 1.05 28.26 3.41
C ALA A 544 -0.17 29.18 3.52
N LEU A 545 -0.63 29.75 2.40
CA LEU A 545 -1.87 30.54 2.38
C LEU A 545 -3.11 29.67 2.63
N GLY A 546 -3.14 28.46 2.04
CA GLY A 546 -4.18 27.46 2.29
C GLY A 546 -4.23 27.03 3.77
N GLU A 547 -3.06 26.80 4.37
CA GLU A 547 -2.92 26.46 5.80
C GLU A 547 -3.49 27.55 6.70
N MET A 548 -3.12 28.82 6.47
CA MET A 548 -3.63 29.93 7.27
C MET A 548 -5.15 30.06 7.18
N ARG A 549 -5.72 29.90 5.98
CA ARG A 549 -7.16 29.92 5.78
C ARG A 549 -7.86 28.79 6.53
N HIS A 550 -7.36 27.57 6.41
CA HIS A 550 -7.95 26.41 7.08
C HIS A 550 -7.88 26.54 8.59
N ASN A 551 -6.72 26.91 9.15
CA ASN A 551 -6.54 27.08 10.58
C ASN A 551 -7.45 28.18 11.16
N PHE A 552 -7.75 29.22 10.38
CA PHE A 552 -8.72 30.24 10.79
C PHE A 552 -10.16 29.66 10.91
N LEU A 553 -10.53 28.76 9.99
CA LEU A 553 -11.88 28.18 9.97
C LEU A 553 -12.07 27.06 11.02
N THR A 554 -10.99 26.42 11.47
CA THR A 554 -11.05 25.25 12.37
C THR A 554 -10.72 25.55 13.83
N ARG A 555 -10.62 26.83 14.21
CA ARG A 555 -10.14 27.32 15.50
C ARG A 555 -10.89 26.85 16.76
N SER A 556 -12.08 26.27 16.64
CA SER A 556 -12.97 25.92 17.75
C SER A 556 -13.41 24.45 17.78
N LEU A 557 -12.64 23.55 17.19
CA LEU A 557 -13.02 22.13 17.15
C LEU A 557 -12.81 21.45 18.51
N PRO A 558 -13.74 20.59 18.96
CA PRO A 558 -13.61 19.86 20.21
C PRO A 558 -12.49 18.82 20.17
N ASP A 559 -11.94 18.46 21.33
CA ASP A 559 -11.05 17.32 21.46
C ASP A 559 -11.84 16.00 21.32
N ASN A 560 -11.29 15.04 20.59
CA ASN A 560 -11.82 13.70 20.47
C ASN A 560 -10.98 12.73 21.33
N SER A 561 -11.53 12.34 22.48
CA SER A 561 -10.84 11.48 23.45
C SER A 561 -10.62 10.06 22.95
N GLU A 562 -11.52 9.49 22.13
CA GLU A 562 -11.41 8.11 21.62
C GLU A 562 -10.18 7.92 20.76
N ILE A 563 -9.85 8.90 19.93
CA ILE A 563 -8.66 8.83 19.07
C ILE A 563 -7.39 8.97 19.92
N GLU A 564 -7.40 9.79 20.95
CA GLU A 564 -6.25 9.93 21.85
C GLU A 564 -6.02 8.65 22.68
N GLU A 565 -7.06 8.00 23.15
CA GLU A 565 -6.99 6.70 23.81
C GLU A 565 -6.36 5.66 22.87
N MET A 566 -6.85 5.52 21.65
CA MET A 566 -6.30 4.61 20.65
C MET A 566 -4.81 4.88 20.36
N ARG A 567 -4.39 6.15 20.29
CA ARG A 567 -2.98 6.52 20.11
C ARG A 567 -2.13 6.13 21.31
N GLN A 568 -2.65 6.36 22.52
CA GLN A 568 -1.91 6.06 23.74
C GLN A 568 -1.76 4.56 23.95
N GLU A 569 -2.82 3.79 23.77
CA GLU A 569 -2.77 2.32 23.79
C GLU A 569 -1.76 1.78 22.78
N PHE A 570 -1.70 2.40 21.61
CA PHE A 570 -0.77 2.00 20.58
C PHE A 570 0.69 2.32 20.92
N LYS A 571 0.95 3.49 21.53
CA LYS A 571 2.27 3.83 22.07
C LYS A 571 2.68 2.83 23.16
N GLU A 572 1.79 2.49 24.07
CA GLU A 572 2.04 1.55 25.15
C GLU A 572 2.27 0.13 24.61
N TYR A 573 1.46 -0.31 23.67
CA TYR A 573 1.63 -1.59 22.99
C TYR A 573 3.00 -1.68 22.31
N ARG A 574 3.40 -0.63 21.62
CA ARG A 574 4.63 -0.58 20.84
C ARG A 574 5.88 -0.42 21.68
N TYR A 575 5.80 0.33 22.80
CA TYR A 575 6.97 0.77 23.54
C TYR A 575 7.15 0.18 24.95
N GLN A 576 6.10 -0.32 25.61
CA GLN A 576 6.17 -0.61 27.04
C GLN A 576 5.80 -2.02 27.48
N GLY A 577 5.18 -2.87 26.74
CA GLY A 577 4.74 -4.11 27.35
C GLY A 577 4.54 -5.31 26.43
N LYS A 578 3.73 -5.20 25.42
CA LYS A 578 3.34 -6.35 24.59
C LYS A 578 4.39 -6.70 23.51
N LEU A 579 5.33 -5.79 23.20
CA LEU A 579 6.51 -6.06 22.38
C LEU A 579 7.71 -6.59 23.18
N GLN A 580 7.69 -6.48 24.50
CA GLN A 580 8.82 -6.92 25.34
C GLN A 580 9.23 -8.39 25.13
N PRO A 581 8.31 -9.37 24.98
CA PRO A 581 8.73 -10.73 24.69
C PRO A 581 9.51 -10.86 23.38
N TRP A 582 9.27 -9.97 22.44
CA TRP A 582 9.90 -9.95 21.11
C TRP A 582 11.23 -9.20 21.11
N ILE A 583 11.39 -8.25 22.04
CA ILE A 583 12.62 -7.50 22.26
C ILE A 583 13.57 -8.32 23.15
N ALA A 584 13.06 -8.98 24.18
CA ALA A 584 13.86 -9.77 25.11
C ALA A 584 14.54 -11.01 24.48
N GLU A 585 13.97 -11.55 23.41
CA GLU A 585 14.61 -12.62 22.63
C GLU A 585 15.82 -12.15 21.81
N LEU A 586 16.11 -10.87 21.80
CA LEU A 586 17.14 -10.20 20.97
C LEU A 586 18.31 -9.66 21.80
N SER A 587 18.18 -9.67 23.13
CA SER A 587 19.25 -9.36 24.06
C SER A 587 19.99 -10.61 24.47
#